data_62399c503dfe1cd1c0f107ee923113fc
#
_entry.id   62399c503dfe1cd1c0f107ee923113fc
#
_cell.length_a   1.000
_cell.length_b   1.000
_cell.length_c   1.000
_cell.angle_alpha   90.00
_cell.angle_beta   90.00
_cell.angle_gamma   90.00
#
_symmetry.space_group_name_H-M   'P 1'
#
loop_
_entity.id
_entity.type
_entity.pdbx_description
1 polymer ?
#
loop_
_entity_poly.entity_id
_entity_poly.type
_entity_poly.pdbx_seq_one_letter_code
_entity_poly.pdbx_strand_id
1 'polypeptide(L)'
;MSREPKNNEEGFMYKLASFIVDKRNLIFLIVAIGLVFSVFSRNWVQVENQLSAYLPKDSETYRGLHLMEDEFITFGTAKVMLVNVTYDEAQAVSERLEAVDGVQSVTFDDTKEHYTNASALYNITFDYSATDEMCETVMNRVEDELSGYDIYVSATFGDTASKTLA
;
A
#
# COMPACT_ATOMS: atom_id res chain seq x y z
N MET A 1 41.88 -26.08 50.69
CA MET A 1 41.87 -24.62 50.59
C MET A 1 41.42 -24.27 49.18
N SER A 2 40.07 -24.33 48.93
CA SER A 2 39.43 -24.15 47.64
C SER A 2 39.14 -22.66 47.44
N ARG A 3 39.72 -22.06 46.41
CA ARG A 3 39.39 -20.72 45.96
C ARG A 3 38.17 -20.79 45.03
N GLU A 4 37.03 -20.28 45.49
CA GLU A 4 35.90 -20.03 44.66
C GLU A 4 36.18 -18.94 43.61
N PRO A 5 35.75 -19.09 42.38
CA PRO A 5 35.86 -18.03 41.40
C PRO A 5 34.82 -16.94 41.72
N LYS A 6 35.30 -15.75 42.05
CA LYS A 6 34.50 -14.55 42.31
C LYS A 6 33.81 -14.12 41.06
N ASN A 7 32.47 -14.35 41.01
CA ASN A 7 31.59 -14.02 39.89
C ASN A 7 31.60 -12.49 39.62
N ASN A 8 32.37 -12.08 38.64
CA ASN A 8 32.35 -10.68 38.14
C ASN A 8 30.97 -10.33 37.48
N GLU A 9 30.17 -11.32 37.19
CA GLU A 9 28.85 -11.13 36.59
C GLU A 9 27.82 -10.54 37.56
N GLU A 10 27.86 -10.92 38.83
CA GLU A 10 26.98 -10.36 39.87
C GLU A 10 27.22 -8.85 40.06
N GLY A 11 28.47 -8.40 39.95
CA GLY A 11 28.83 -7.00 40.09
C GLY A 11 28.33 -6.14 38.93
N PHE A 12 28.31 -6.70 37.72
CA PHE A 12 27.81 -5.99 36.53
C PHE A 12 26.27 -5.89 36.55
N MET A 13 25.58 -6.98 36.81
CA MET A 13 24.11 -7.01 36.89
C MET A 13 23.60 -6.10 38.03
N TYR A 14 24.27 -6.10 39.20
CA TYR A 14 23.89 -5.20 40.26
C TYR A 14 24.09 -3.72 39.91
N LYS A 15 25.19 -3.37 39.25
CA LYS A 15 25.43 -2.00 38.76
C LYS A 15 24.45 -1.58 37.72
N LEU A 16 24.08 -2.49 36.82
CA LEU A 16 23.07 -2.23 35.78
C LEU A 16 21.68 -2.03 36.41
N ALA A 17 21.28 -2.89 37.34
CA ALA A 17 20.04 -2.77 38.07
C ALA A 17 19.94 -1.46 38.87
N SER A 18 21.00 -1.11 39.59
CA SER A 18 21.07 0.15 40.33
C SER A 18 20.99 1.37 39.41
N PHE A 19 21.67 1.34 38.26
CA PHE A 19 21.64 2.42 37.29
C PHE A 19 20.20 2.59 36.70
N ILE A 20 19.50 1.49 36.42
CA ILE A 20 18.11 1.52 35.90
C ILE A 20 17.18 2.13 36.96
N VAL A 21 17.32 1.74 38.24
CA VAL A 21 16.45 2.25 39.31
C VAL A 21 16.75 3.72 39.60
N ASP A 22 18.03 4.11 39.70
CA ASP A 22 18.43 5.48 40.01
C ASP A 22 18.08 6.47 38.86
N LYS A 23 18.15 6.01 37.63
CA LYS A 23 17.92 6.83 36.43
C LYS A 23 16.61 6.52 35.71
N ARG A 24 15.63 5.91 36.41
CA ARG A 24 14.33 5.53 35.83
C ARG A 24 13.66 6.67 35.06
N ASN A 25 13.71 7.89 35.58
CA ASN A 25 13.09 9.05 34.93
C ASN A 25 13.79 9.40 33.60
N LEU A 26 15.11 9.24 33.52
CA LEU A 26 15.91 9.44 32.32
C LEU A 26 15.56 8.37 31.26
N ILE A 27 15.39 7.12 31.69
CA ILE A 27 15.04 6.00 30.83
C ILE A 27 13.63 6.22 30.26
N PHE A 28 12.68 6.62 31.11
CA PHE A 28 11.33 6.96 30.62
C PHE A 28 11.34 8.13 29.62
N LEU A 29 12.19 9.14 29.84
CA LEU A 29 12.35 10.25 28.92
C LEU A 29 12.89 9.77 27.55
N ILE A 30 13.91 8.92 27.55
CA ILE A 30 14.49 8.38 26.31
C ILE A 30 13.46 7.53 25.56
N VAL A 31 12.71 6.68 26.27
CA VAL A 31 11.64 5.86 25.66
C VAL A 31 10.53 6.76 25.09
N ALA A 32 10.12 7.80 25.81
CA ALA A 32 9.12 8.75 25.34
C ALA A 32 9.58 9.48 24.07
N ILE A 33 10.84 9.95 24.04
CA ILE A 33 11.43 10.56 22.83
C ILE A 33 11.49 9.56 21.69
N GLY A 34 11.86 8.30 21.95
CA GLY A 34 11.90 7.24 20.96
C GLY A 34 10.52 6.93 20.36
N LEU A 35 9.47 6.91 21.18
CA LEU A 35 8.10 6.73 20.73
C LEU A 35 7.64 7.89 19.85
N VAL A 36 7.88 9.13 20.26
CA VAL A 36 7.56 10.32 19.45
C VAL A 36 8.30 10.26 18.11
N PHE A 37 9.60 9.94 18.12
CA PHE A 37 10.39 9.80 16.91
C PHE A 37 9.88 8.66 16.02
N SER A 38 9.45 7.54 16.60
CA SER A 38 8.88 6.41 15.85
C SER A 38 7.59 6.79 15.10
N VAL A 39 6.72 7.59 15.75
CA VAL A 39 5.49 8.08 15.11
C VAL A 39 5.80 9.02 13.94
N PHE A 40 6.77 9.93 14.13
CA PHE A 40 7.21 10.83 13.05
C PHE A 40 7.92 10.09 11.92
N SER A 41 8.73 9.07 12.25
CA SER A 41 9.49 8.29 11.26
C SER A 41 8.59 7.47 10.33
N ARG A 42 7.38 7.11 10.77
CA ARG A 42 6.41 6.38 9.95
C ARG A 42 5.99 7.16 8.69
N ASN A 43 5.89 8.49 8.79
CA ASN A 43 5.53 9.34 7.65
C ASN A 43 6.72 9.67 6.72
N TRP A 44 7.93 9.23 7.08
CA TRP A 44 9.14 9.57 6.32
C TRP A 44 9.59 8.46 5.37
N VAL A 45 9.01 7.27 5.52
CA VAL A 45 9.32 6.13 4.65
C VAL A 45 8.34 6.16 3.47
N GLN A 46 8.79 6.70 2.35
CA GLN A 46 8.13 6.50 1.06
C GLN A 46 8.62 5.17 0.49
N VAL A 47 7.70 4.25 0.26
CA VAL A 47 7.98 2.99 -0.41
C VAL A 47 7.89 3.26 -1.91
N GLU A 48 9.03 3.35 -2.58
CA GLU A 48 9.07 3.38 -4.04
C GLU A 48 8.77 1.98 -4.58
N ASN A 49 7.57 1.80 -5.13
CA ASN A 49 7.13 0.56 -5.76
C ASN A 49 7.57 0.44 -7.23
N GLN A 50 8.26 1.45 -7.78
CA GLN A 50 8.76 1.41 -9.15
C GLN A 50 10.05 0.59 -9.25
N LEU A 51 9.97 -0.54 -9.91
CA LEU A 51 11.13 -1.40 -10.21
C LEU A 51 12.23 -0.66 -10.99
N SER A 52 11.86 0.36 -11.76
CA SER A 52 12.77 1.24 -12.51
C SER A 52 13.72 2.04 -11.60
N ALA A 53 13.31 2.37 -10.36
CA ALA A 53 14.12 3.12 -9.40
C ALA A 53 15.37 2.35 -8.93
N TYR A 54 15.36 1.02 -9.05
CA TYR A 54 16.48 0.13 -8.67
C TYR A 54 17.44 -0.17 -9.82
N LEU A 55 17.14 0.28 -11.04
CA LEU A 55 18.00 0.04 -12.20
C LEU A 55 19.10 1.11 -12.28
N PRO A 56 20.35 0.73 -12.61
CA PRO A 56 21.42 1.69 -12.93
C PRO A 56 20.97 2.60 -14.07
N LYS A 57 21.11 3.93 -13.88
CA LYS A 57 20.66 4.94 -14.87
C LYS A 57 21.35 4.85 -16.23
N ASP A 58 22.50 4.16 -16.31
CA ASP A 58 23.30 3.93 -17.50
C ASP A 58 22.96 2.59 -18.18
N SER A 59 22.07 1.77 -17.62
CA SER A 59 21.66 0.52 -18.22
C SER A 59 20.75 0.72 -19.44
N GLU A 60 20.88 -0.14 -20.45
CA GLU A 60 20.00 -0.12 -21.63
C GLU A 60 18.55 -0.35 -21.25
N THR A 61 18.29 -1.15 -20.21
CA THR A 61 16.95 -1.39 -19.67
C THR A 61 16.33 -0.13 -19.09
N TYR A 62 17.10 0.68 -18.32
CA TYR A 62 16.62 1.95 -17.80
C TYR A 62 16.26 2.93 -18.92
N ARG A 63 17.13 3.03 -19.92
CA ARG A 63 16.90 3.91 -21.10
C ARG A 63 15.70 3.43 -21.93
N GLY A 64 15.53 2.13 -22.09
CA GLY A 64 14.38 1.54 -22.80
C GLY A 64 13.07 1.80 -22.07
N LEU A 65 13.03 1.65 -20.73
CA LEU A 65 11.86 1.94 -19.92
C LEU A 65 11.47 3.42 -19.98
N HIS A 66 12.44 4.34 -19.84
CA HIS A 66 12.18 5.78 -19.97
C HIS A 66 11.70 6.17 -21.36
N LEU A 67 12.27 5.56 -22.41
CA LEU A 67 11.78 5.81 -23.77
C LEU A 67 10.33 5.31 -23.95
N MET A 68 10.00 4.19 -23.33
CA MET A 68 8.62 3.69 -23.32
C MET A 68 7.68 4.59 -22.51
N GLU A 69 8.11 5.10 -21.36
CA GLU A 69 7.34 6.04 -20.54
C GLU A 69 7.11 7.38 -21.27
N ASP A 70 8.11 7.86 -22.03
CA ASP A 70 8.03 9.12 -22.77
C ASP A 70 7.20 9.01 -24.07
N GLU A 71 7.27 7.85 -24.76
CA GLU A 71 6.61 7.65 -26.06
C GLU A 71 5.23 6.97 -25.95
N PHE A 72 4.99 6.23 -24.87
CA PHE A 72 3.73 5.51 -24.64
C PHE A 72 3.11 5.93 -23.31
N ILE A 73 1.93 6.53 -23.37
CA ILE A 73 1.12 6.81 -22.18
C ILE A 73 0.65 5.47 -21.61
N THR A 74 1.23 5.06 -20.47
CA THR A 74 0.72 3.93 -19.71
C THR A 74 -0.39 4.44 -18.82
N PHE A 75 -1.63 4.18 -19.20
CA PHE A 75 -2.80 4.56 -18.40
C PHE A 75 -2.81 3.84 -17.05
N GLY A 76 -3.29 4.53 -16.03
CA GLY A 76 -3.57 3.91 -14.74
C GLY A 76 -4.66 2.84 -14.88
N THR A 77 -4.48 1.70 -14.24
CA THR A 77 -5.47 0.62 -14.22
C THR A 77 -5.74 0.16 -12.80
N ALA A 78 -6.97 -0.22 -12.53
CA ALA A 78 -7.36 -0.83 -11.27
C ALA A 78 -8.23 -2.06 -11.49
N LYS A 79 -8.10 -3.04 -10.60
CA LYS A 79 -8.99 -4.18 -10.48
C LYS A 79 -9.83 -4.02 -9.24
N VAL A 80 -11.14 -4.02 -9.40
CA VAL A 80 -12.10 -3.90 -8.30
C VAL A 80 -12.96 -5.14 -8.29
N MET A 81 -12.97 -5.86 -7.17
CA MET A 81 -13.81 -7.03 -6.97
C MET A 81 -14.91 -6.69 -5.96
N LEU A 82 -16.16 -6.94 -6.35
CA LEU A 82 -17.33 -6.89 -5.48
C LEU A 82 -17.72 -8.31 -5.10
N VAL A 83 -18.10 -8.52 -3.86
CA VAL A 83 -18.63 -9.81 -3.38
C VAL A 83 -20.09 -9.70 -2.96
N ASN A 84 -20.79 -10.83 -2.99
CA ASN A 84 -22.23 -10.95 -2.66
C ASN A 84 -23.14 -10.08 -3.53
N VAL A 85 -22.85 -10.00 -4.83
CA VAL A 85 -23.67 -9.29 -5.83
C VAL A 85 -24.26 -10.25 -6.86
N THR A 86 -25.46 -9.98 -7.32
CA THR A 86 -26.05 -10.69 -8.46
C THR A 86 -25.43 -10.18 -9.77
N TYR A 87 -25.57 -10.96 -10.84
CA TYR A 87 -25.04 -10.56 -12.15
C TYR A 87 -25.69 -9.25 -12.66
N ASP A 88 -27.02 -9.11 -12.48
CA ASP A 88 -27.75 -7.92 -12.91
C ASP A 88 -27.30 -6.67 -12.13
N GLU A 89 -27.06 -6.81 -10.82
CA GLU A 89 -26.49 -5.72 -10.00
C GLU A 89 -25.06 -5.39 -10.42
N ALA A 90 -24.25 -6.41 -10.70
CA ALA A 90 -22.88 -6.23 -11.16
C ALA A 90 -22.84 -5.48 -12.51
N GLN A 91 -23.75 -5.80 -13.43
CA GLN A 91 -23.86 -5.08 -14.70
C GLN A 91 -24.28 -3.63 -14.49
N ALA A 92 -25.26 -3.36 -13.64
CA ALA A 92 -25.69 -1.99 -13.31
C ALA A 92 -24.55 -1.19 -12.63
N VAL A 93 -23.72 -1.84 -11.82
CA VAL A 93 -22.51 -1.23 -11.24
C VAL A 93 -21.50 -0.89 -12.32
N SER A 94 -21.24 -1.78 -13.28
CA SER A 94 -20.34 -1.50 -14.41
C SER A 94 -20.73 -0.24 -15.18
N GLU A 95 -22.02 -0.07 -15.48
CA GLU A 95 -22.54 1.12 -16.18
C GLU A 95 -22.34 2.41 -15.34
N ARG A 96 -22.49 2.33 -14.00
CA ARG A 96 -22.23 3.47 -13.12
C ARG A 96 -20.76 3.82 -13.04
N LEU A 97 -19.90 2.82 -13.00
CA LEU A 97 -18.44 3.02 -12.98
C LEU A 97 -17.94 3.64 -14.28
N GLU A 98 -18.49 3.27 -15.43
CA GLU A 98 -18.18 3.91 -16.73
C GLU A 98 -18.59 5.39 -16.78
N ALA A 99 -19.61 5.78 -16.01
CA ALA A 99 -20.06 7.16 -15.93
C ALA A 99 -19.23 8.05 -14.99
N VAL A 100 -18.29 7.48 -14.24
CA VAL A 100 -17.42 8.25 -13.34
C VAL A 100 -16.43 9.08 -14.16
N ASP A 101 -16.40 10.38 -13.90
CA ASP A 101 -15.48 11.31 -14.58
C ASP A 101 -14.02 10.95 -14.30
N GLY A 102 -13.25 10.70 -15.37
CA GLY A 102 -11.86 10.24 -15.35
C GLY A 102 -11.68 8.73 -15.51
N VAL A 103 -12.77 7.97 -15.65
CA VAL A 103 -12.74 6.57 -16.07
C VAL A 103 -12.84 6.50 -17.61
N GLN A 104 -11.85 5.89 -18.24
CA GLN A 104 -11.80 5.69 -19.70
C GLN A 104 -12.66 4.50 -20.13
N SER A 105 -12.54 3.39 -19.41
CA SER A 105 -13.30 2.16 -19.71
C SER A 105 -13.38 1.24 -18.50
N VAL A 106 -14.45 0.47 -18.43
CA VAL A 106 -14.64 -0.63 -17.49
C VAL A 106 -14.86 -1.91 -18.27
N THR A 107 -14.06 -2.93 -17.99
CA THR A 107 -14.25 -4.26 -18.61
C THR A 107 -14.91 -5.19 -17.60
N PHE A 108 -16.12 -5.61 -17.92
CA PHE A 108 -16.92 -6.58 -17.19
C PHE A 108 -17.78 -7.37 -18.17
N ASP A 109 -17.84 -8.69 -18.04
CA ASP A 109 -18.66 -9.58 -18.85
C ASP A 109 -19.12 -10.82 -18.05
N ASP A 110 -19.85 -11.72 -18.70
CA ASP A 110 -20.38 -12.96 -18.11
C ASP A 110 -19.37 -14.11 -18.06
N THR A 111 -18.10 -13.86 -18.37
CA THR A 111 -17.06 -14.88 -18.29
C THR A 111 -16.76 -15.23 -16.83
N LYS A 112 -16.24 -16.44 -16.61
CA LYS A 112 -15.80 -16.87 -15.27
C LYS A 112 -14.65 -16.04 -14.70
N GLU A 113 -13.97 -15.28 -15.54
CA GLU A 113 -12.89 -14.38 -15.12
C GLU A 113 -13.44 -13.12 -14.44
N HIS A 114 -14.61 -12.63 -14.92
CA HIS A 114 -15.22 -11.41 -14.41
C HIS A 114 -16.40 -11.67 -13.46
N TYR A 115 -17.12 -12.81 -13.60
CA TYR A 115 -18.21 -13.12 -12.69
C TYR A 115 -18.23 -14.60 -12.29
N THR A 116 -18.10 -14.86 -10.99
CA THR A 116 -18.16 -16.20 -10.42
C THR A 116 -18.56 -16.17 -8.94
N ASN A 117 -19.33 -17.17 -8.46
CA ASN A 117 -19.72 -17.31 -7.06
C ASN A 117 -20.27 -16.04 -6.40
N ALA A 118 -21.18 -15.33 -7.10
CA ALA A 118 -21.73 -14.04 -6.65
C ALA A 118 -20.64 -12.98 -6.38
N SER A 119 -19.54 -13.04 -7.11
CA SER A 119 -18.47 -12.04 -7.08
C SER A 119 -18.21 -11.52 -8.48
N ALA A 120 -18.10 -10.21 -8.61
CA ALA A 120 -17.82 -9.51 -9.85
C ALA A 120 -16.44 -8.88 -9.82
N LEU A 121 -15.65 -9.03 -10.88
CA LEU A 121 -14.35 -8.41 -11.07
C LEU A 121 -14.40 -7.43 -12.23
N TYR A 122 -14.12 -6.17 -11.94
CA TYR A 122 -14.03 -5.08 -12.94
C TYR A 122 -12.57 -4.75 -13.18
N ASN A 123 -12.18 -4.64 -14.45
CA ASN A 123 -10.93 -4.04 -14.85
C ASN A 123 -11.21 -2.61 -15.32
N ILE A 124 -10.73 -1.63 -14.58
CA ILE A 124 -10.95 -0.21 -14.83
C ILE A 124 -9.68 0.40 -15.40
N THR A 125 -9.83 1.13 -16.51
CA THR A 125 -8.76 1.95 -17.09
C THR A 125 -9.11 3.42 -16.89
N PHE A 126 -8.16 4.22 -16.45
CA PHE A 126 -8.34 5.66 -16.21
C PHE A 126 -7.85 6.49 -17.38
N ASP A 127 -8.35 7.71 -17.52
CA ASP A 127 -7.93 8.67 -18.55
C ASP A 127 -6.55 9.30 -18.30
N TYR A 128 -5.92 8.95 -17.18
CA TYR A 128 -4.67 9.54 -16.70
C TYR A 128 -3.53 8.52 -16.71
N SER A 129 -2.30 9.02 -16.83
CA SER A 129 -1.11 8.17 -16.69
C SER A 129 -1.06 7.51 -15.31
N ALA A 130 -0.52 6.30 -15.23
CA ALA A 130 -0.33 5.57 -13.97
C ALA A 130 0.55 6.33 -12.95
N THR A 131 1.33 7.31 -13.40
CA THR A 131 2.17 8.17 -12.54
C THR A 131 1.49 9.47 -12.13
N ASP A 132 0.27 9.74 -12.61
CA ASP A 132 -0.48 10.96 -12.32
C ASP A 132 -1.28 10.80 -11.01
N GLU A 133 -1.18 11.78 -10.10
CA GLU A 133 -1.95 11.84 -8.85
C GLU A 133 -3.47 11.87 -9.09
N MET A 134 -3.91 12.26 -10.30
CA MET A 134 -5.32 12.24 -10.68
C MET A 134 -5.90 10.82 -10.65
N CYS A 135 -5.10 9.77 -10.91
CA CYS A 135 -5.55 8.38 -10.80
C CYS A 135 -6.06 8.05 -9.38
N GLU A 136 -5.38 8.53 -8.33
CA GLU A 136 -5.84 8.33 -6.95
C GLU A 136 -7.15 9.08 -6.68
N THR A 137 -7.28 10.30 -7.22
CA THR A 137 -8.49 11.11 -7.08
C THR A 137 -9.70 10.43 -7.73
N VAL A 138 -9.52 9.88 -8.93
CA VAL A 138 -10.59 9.14 -9.63
C VAL A 138 -10.89 7.83 -8.93
N MET A 139 -9.87 7.12 -8.43
CA MET A 139 -10.08 5.89 -7.65
C MET A 139 -10.91 6.13 -6.40
N ASN A 140 -10.67 7.22 -5.68
CA ASN A 140 -11.48 7.59 -4.52
C ASN A 140 -12.95 7.82 -4.92
N ARG A 141 -13.24 8.43 -6.09
CA ARG A 141 -14.62 8.57 -6.61
C ARG A 141 -15.25 7.22 -6.94
N VAL A 142 -14.46 6.29 -7.50
CA VAL A 142 -14.90 4.91 -7.74
C VAL A 142 -15.23 4.21 -6.43
N GLU A 143 -14.40 4.36 -5.39
CA GLU A 143 -14.64 3.81 -4.06
C GLU A 143 -15.89 4.43 -3.41
N ASP A 144 -16.10 5.74 -3.55
CA ASP A 144 -17.30 6.45 -3.06
C ASP A 144 -18.58 5.93 -3.76
N GLU A 145 -18.54 5.70 -5.09
CA GLU A 145 -19.65 5.14 -5.85
C GLU A 145 -20.01 3.70 -5.42
N LEU A 146 -19.00 2.97 -4.95
CA LEU A 146 -19.13 1.62 -4.44
C LEU A 146 -19.39 1.55 -2.93
N SER A 147 -19.60 2.71 -2.29
CA SER A 147 -19.90 2.76 -0.86
C SER A 147 -21.17 1.93 -0.55
N GLY A 148 -21.04 0.99 0.37
CA GLY A 148 -22.11 0.04 0.72
C GLY A 148 -21.97 -1.35 0.13
N TYR A 149 -20.96 -1.58 -0.71
CA TYR A 149 -20.56 -2.92 -1.16
C TYR A 149 -19.29 -3.36 -0.43
N ASP A 150 -19.12 -4.67 -0.31
CA ASP A 150 -17.87 -5.26 0.16
C ASP A 150 -16.91 -5.37 -1.04
N ILE A 151 -15.86 -4.55 -1.02
CA ILE A 151 -14.95 -4.38 -2.16
C ILE A 151 -13.50 -4.72 -1.83
N TYR A 152 -12.81 -5.26 -2.83
CA TYR A 152 -11.35 -5.47 -2.82
C TYR A 152 -10.76 -4.75 -4.02
N VAL A 153 -9.75 -3.92 -3.76
CA VAL A 153 -9.12 -3.07 -4.79
C VAL A 153 -7.65 -3.44 -4.94
N SER A 154 -7.20 -3.51 -6.20
CA SER A 154 -5.79 -3.62 -6.58
C SER A 154 -5.51 -2.67 -7.73
N ALA A 155 -4.68 -1.65 -7.53
CA ALA A 155 -4.33 -0.65 -8.53
C ALA A 155 -2.86 -0.75 -8.94
N THR A 156 -2.53 -0.24 -10.16
CA THR A 156 -1.15 -0.15 -10.68
C THR A 156 -0.46 1.15 -10.28
N PHE A 157 -1.15 2.03 -9.56
CA PHE A 157 -0.69 3.35 -9.12
C PHE A 157 -0.95 3.55 -7.63
N GLY A 158 -0.27 4.54 -7.04
CA GLY A 158 -0.42 4.90 -5.62
C GLY A 158 0.15 3.85 -4.67
N ASP A 159 -0.03 4.08 -3.37
CA ASP A 159 0.47 3.24 -2.27
C ASP A 159 -0.45 2.02 -1.98
N THR A 160 -1.35 1.72 -2.92
CA THR A 160 -2.38 0.70 -2.76
C THR A 160 -1.91 -0.68 -3.20
N ALA A 161 -0.99 -1.28 -2.46
CA ALA A 161 -0.93 -2.73 -2.40
C ALA A 161 -2.18 -3.22 -1.64
N SER A 162 -3.25 -3.58 -2.38
CA SER A 162 -4.51 -4.18 -1.90
C SER A 162 -5.10 -3.56 -0.62
N LYS A 163 -5.95 -2.53 -0.75
CA LYS A 163 -6.87 -2.12 0.31
C LYS A 163 -8.08 -3.05 0.32
N THR A 164 -8.32 -3.71 1.44
CA THR A 164 -9.61 -4.33 1.75
C THR A 164 -10.40 -3.28 2.54
N LEU A 165 -11.48 -2.77 1.96
CA LEU A 165 -12.45 -1.95 2.66
C LEU A 165 -13.57 -2.90 3.14
N ALA A 166 -13.69 -3.07 4.43
CA ALA A 166 -14.77 -3.82 5.08
C ALA A 166 -15.77 -2.87 5.71
#